data_23e84fd44ebedf85a79d084a4ca1542b
#
_entry.id   23e84fd44ebedf85a79d084a4ca1542b
#
_cell.length_a   1.000
_cell.length_b   1.000
_cell.length_c   1.000
_cell.angle_alpha   90.00
_cell.angle_beta   90.00
_cell.angle_gamma   90.00
#
_symmetry.space_group_name_H-M   'P 1'
#
loop_
_entity.id
_entity.type
_entity.pdbx_description
1 polymer ?
#
loop_
_entity_poly.entity_id
_entity_poly.type
_entity_poly.pdbx_seq_one_letter_code
_entity_poly.pdbx_strand_id
1 'polypeptide(L)'
;DNIEYQKFEYNDENNENAIRHSSQADVFLASTAENAIVDGIGENIIVTKNSSIDTTKNLIISAHYDSAEDSVGANDNGSGVAAVLELARILKDTEIPYNIKFILFSGEEKYMLGSRWYVGKLTEDERKQIIGVINIDTIAEKSDLGYMAMIEGNKRPDNAEYDDEGLKKLAELNKNSMSELFTPSDRFFLTMATNSDHYPFALVNIPAVSIVQDWQDGLNVNDSSDVKENMDIQRIVEVIDQVMEVLPTIN
;
A
#
# COMPACT_ATOMS: atom_id res chain seq x y z
N ASP A 1 3.30 5.64 -22.92
CA ASP A 1 3.18 5.56 -21.45
C ASP A 1 3.93 6.74 -20.86
N ASN A 2 3.23 7.61 -20.14
CA ASN A 2 3.87 8.73 -19.46
C ASN A 2 4.29 8.27 -18.08
N ILE A 3 5.58 8.32 -17.81
CA ILE A 3 6.11 8.18 -16.46
C ILE A 3 6.13 9.57 -15.84
N GLU A 4 5.51 9.70 -14.68
CA GLU A 4 5.53 10.91 -13.86
C GLU A 4 6.45 10.67 -12.67
N TYR A 5 7.31 11.65 -12.38
CA TYR A 5 8.18 11.68 -11.22
C TYR A 5 7.72 12.78 -10.28
N GLN A 6 7.14 12.38 -9.15
CA GLN A 6 6.61 13.31 -8.15
C GLN A 6 7.63 13.51 -7.03
N LYS A 7 8.43 14.58 -7.14
CA LYS A 7 9.43 14.95 -6.13
C LYS A 7 8.81 15.64 -4.94
N PHE A 8 9.35 15.37 -3.76
CA PHE A 8 8.99 16.05 -2.51
C PHE A 8 10.23 16.25 -1.63
N GLU A 9 10.16 17.27 -0.80
CA GLU A 9 11.14 17.55 0.24
C GLU A 9 10.54 17.22 1.60
N TYR A 10 11.37 16.72 2.53
CA TYR A 10 10.92 16.44 3.88
C TYR A 10 11.87 17.02 4.92
N ASN A 11 11.36 17.17 6.14
CA ASN A 11 12.08 17.59 7.32
C ASN A 11 11.82 16.59 8.43
N ASP A 12 12.86 16.10 9.10
CA ASP A 12 12.75 15.01 10.07
C ASP A 12 11.95 15.45 11.32
N GLU A 13 12.06 16.68 11.79
CA GLU A 13 11.30 17.20 12.94
C GLU A 13 9.79 17.28 12.61
N ASN A 14 9.45 17.77 11.42
CA ASN A 14 8.06 17.80 10.94
C ASN A 14 7.50 16.40 10.76
N ASN A 15 8.33 15.47 10.29
CA ASN A 15 7.97 14.07 10.14
C ASN A 15 7.67 13.43 11.50
N GLU A 16 8.53 13.60 12.51
CA GLU A 16 8.28 13.12 13.87
C GLU A 16 6.99 13.69 14.46
N ASN A 17 6.71 14.97 14.25
CA ASN A 17 5.46 15.57 14.70
C ASN A 17 4.23 14.94 14.03
N ALA A 18 4.31 14.68 12.74
CA ALA A 18 3.24 14.01 12.00
C ALA A 18 2.98 12.60 12.53
N ILE A 19 4.03 11.82 12.82
CA ILE A 19 3.93 10.47 13.38
C ILE A 19 3.18 10.48 14.71
N ARG A 20 3.51 11.43 15.63
CA ARG A 20 2.84 11.58 16.92
C ARG A 20 1.34 11.89 16.79
N HIS A 21 0.91 12.39 15.63
CA HIS A 21 -0.46 12.78 15.32
C HIS A 21 -1.05 12.00 14.15
N SER A 22 -0.59 10.77 13.94
CA SER A 22 -0.93 9.95 12.78
C SER A 22 -2.44 9.70 12.59
N SER A 23 -3.24 9.76 13.65
CA SER A 23 -4.70 9.67 13.56
C SER A 23 -5.39 10.97 13.08
N GLN A 24 -4.65 12.07 12.96
CA GLN A 24 -5.17 13.36 12.48
C GLN A 24 -4.73 13.57 11.03
N ALA A 25 -5.61 13.29 10.08
CA ALA A 25 -5.29 13.31 8.65
C ALA A 25 -4.59 14.61 8.20
N ASP A 26 -5.10 15.78 8.63
CA ASP A 26 -4.52 17.07 8.21
C ASP A 26 -3.08 17.26 8.71
N VAL A 27 -2.75 16.77 9.90
CA VAL A 27 -1.39 16.86 10.46
C VAL A 27 -0.48 15.82 9.82
N PHE A 28 -0.96 14.58 9.71
CA PHE A 28 -0.17 13.48 9.17
C PHE A 28 0.18 13.66 7.70
N LEU A 29 -0.76 14.17 6.88
CA LEU A 29 -0.55 14.42 5.46
C LEU A 29 0.21 15.73 5.18
N ALA A 30 0.23 16.67 6.12
CA ALA A 30 0.92 17.95 5.96
C ALA A 30 2.43 17.91 6.26
N SER A 31 3.00 16.76 6.59
CA SER A 31 4.39 16.62 7.02
C SER A 31 5.39 16.82 5.86
N THR A 32 5.51 18.04 5.44
CA THR A 32 6.41 18.46 4.37
C THR A 32 7.40 19.48 4.90
N ALA A 33 8.45 19.76 4.14
CA ALA A 33 9.44 20.77 4.49
C ALA A 33 8.95 22.21 4.26
N GLU A 34 7.64 22.46 4.15
CA GLU A 34 7.13 23.82 3.96
C GLU A 34 7.60 24.72 5.11
N ASN A 35 8.46 25.68 4.81
CA ASN A 35 9.10 26.62 5.73
C ASN A 35 10.08 25.99 6.75
N ALA A 36 10.59 24.79 6.51
CA ALA A 36 11.59 24.11 7.33
C ALA A 36 12.92 23.91 6.59
N ILE A 37 13.96 23.49 7.31
CA ILE A 37 15.19 23.02 6.71
C ILE A 37 14.91 21.69 6.01
N VAL A 38 15.35 21.54 4.77
CA VAL A 38 15.21 20.30 4.01
C VAL A 38 16.28 19.31 4.49
N ASP A 39 15.87 18.18 5.07
CA ASP A 39 16.77 17.10 5.49
C ASP A 39 16.92 16.06 4.39
N GLY A 40 15.94 15.93 3.49
CA GLY A 40 16.03 15.02 2.36
C GLY A 40 14.97 15.25 1.28
N ILE A 41 15.15 14.52 0.18
CA ILE A 41 14.30 14.56 -0.99
C ILE A 41 13.84 13.13 -1.30
N GLY A 42 12.54 12.94 -1.48
CA GLY A 42 11.95 11.72 -2.01
C GLY A 42 11.36 11.93 -3.41
N GLU A 43 11.11 10.85 -4.12
CA GLU A 43 10.52 10.89 -5.46
C GLU A 43 9.60 9.67 -5.66
N ASN A 44 8.30 9.89 -5.82
CA ASN A 44 7.38 8.83 -6.23
C ASN A 44 7.45 8.64 -7.75
N ILE A 45 7.36 7.39 -8.20
CA ILE A 45 7.32 7.03 -9.62
C ILE A 45 5.91 6.58 -9.95
N ILE A 46 5.25 7.24 -10.91
CA ILE A 46 3.86 7.00 -11.25
C ILE A 46 3.74 6.69 -12.74
N VAL A 47 3.08 5.59 -13.06
CA VAL A 47 2.73 5.21 -14.44
C VAL A 47 1.24 5.00 -14.53
N THR A 48 0.59 5.67 -15.47
CA THR A 48 -0.85 5.52 -15.69
C THR A 48 -1.12 4.69 -16.93
N LYS A 49 -1.86 3.59 -16.76
CA LYS A 49 -2.53 2.85 -17.82
C LYS A 49 -3.95 3.39 -17.95
N ASN A 50 -4.24 4.04 -19.06
CA ASN A 50 -5.60 4.52 -19.34
C ASN A 50 -6.55 3.34 -19.66
N SER A 51 -7.79 3.48 -19.23
CA SER A 51 -8.89 2.61 -19.65
C SER A 51 -9.15 2.71 -21.16
N SER A 52 -9.72 1.67 -21.74
CA SER A 52 -10.23 1.67 -23.12
C SER A 52 -11.55 2.42 -23.27
N ILE A 53 -12.24 2.72 -22.17
CA ILE A 53 -13.47 3.52 -22.14
C ILE A 53 -13.20 4.88 -21.50
N ASP A 54 -14.03 5.87 -21.84
CA ASP A 54 -13.97 7.20 -21.20
C ASP A 54 -14.44 7.10 -19.74
N THR A 55 -13.52 7.34 -18.81
CA THR A 55 -13.76 7.23 -17.37
C THR A 55 -12.81 8.12 -16.58
N THR A 56 -13.27 8.60 -15.43
CA THR A 56 -12.44 9.30 -14.44
C THR A 56 -12.06 8.41 -13.27
N LYS A 57 -12.55 7.16 -13.23
CA LYS A 57 -12.24 6.21 -12.17
C LYS A 57 -10.78 5.75 -12.25
N ASN A 58 -10.08 5.74 -11.13
CA ASN A 58 -8.70 5.31 -11.01
C ASN A 58 -8.56 4.24 -9.92
N LEU A 59 -7.98 3.10 -10.24
CA LEU A 59 -7.45 2.14 -9.27
C LEU A 59 -5.95 2.42 -9.09
N ILE A 60 -5.47 2.36 -7.86
CA ILE A 60 -4.03 2.44 -7.58
C ILE A 60 -3.52 1.04 -7.21
N ILE A 61 -2.39 0.63 -7.79
CA ILE A 61 -1.62 -0.54 -7.40
C ILE A 61 -0.24 -0.03 -7.03
N SER A 62 0.21 -0.26 -5.79
CA SER A 62 1.42 0.37 -5.27
C SER A 62 2.32 -0.58 -4.49
N ALA A 63 3.58 -0.18 -4.35
CA ALA A 63 4.58 -0.69 -3.44
C ALA A 63 5.55 0.44 -3.11
N HIS A 64 6.26 0.37 -1.99
CA HIS A 64 7.41 1.26 -1.81
C HIS A 64 8.68 0.66 -2.40
N TYR A 65 9.67 1.49 -2.71
CA TYR A 65 10.91 1.05 -3.34
C TYR A 65 12.18 1.46 -2.57
N ASP A 66 12.02 2.16 -1.47
CA ASP A 66 13.08 2.36 -0.48
C ASP A 66 13.18 1.14 0.45
N SER A 67 14.26 1.07 1.21
CA SER A 67 14.52 0.05 2.21
C SER A 67 15.08 0.66 3.48
N ALA A 68 15.00 -0.05 4.60
CA ALA A 68 15.63 0.34 5.84
C ALA A 68 17.15 0.48 5.68
N GLU A 69 17.78 1.34 6.49
CA GLU A 69 19.20 1.73 6.36
C GLU A 69 20.16 0.53 6.38
N ASP A 70 19.87 -0.48 7.20
CA ASP A 70 20.71 -1.67 7.36
C ASP A 70 20.22 -2.89 6.55
N SER A 71 19.23 -2.70 5.66
CA SER A 71 18.60 -3.75 4.85
C SER A 71 18.99 -3.64 3.37
N VAL A 72 19.08 -4.80 2.71
CA VAL A 72 19.15 -4.89 1.24
C VAL A 72 17.78 -4.66 0.62
N GLY A 73 16.68 -4.88 1.36
CA GLY A 73 15.32 -4.65 0.92
C GLY A 73 14.84 -5.63 -0.15
N ALA A 74 15.29 -6.90 -0.10
CA ALA A 74 14.91 -7.86 -1.13
C ALA A 74 13.43 -8.25 -1.02
N ASN A 75 12.96 -8.53 0.19
CA ASN A 75 11.56 -8.80 0.49
C ASN A 75 10.82 -7.52 0.85
N ASP A 76 11.39 -6.68 1.68
CA ASP A 76 10.88 -5.38 2.11
C ASP A 76 11.62 -4.22 1.42
N ASN A 77 11.14 -3.66 0.24
CA ASN A 77 9.95 -4.14 -0.46
C ASN A 77 10.24 -4.43 -1.94
N GLY A 78 11.40 -5.06 -2.21
CA GLY A 78 11.73 -5.53 -3.56
C GLY A 78 10.69 -6.52 -4.11
N SER A 79 10.06 -7.32 -3.22
CA SER A 79 9.01 -8.26 -3.59
C SER A 79 7.75 -7.57 -4.10
N GLY A 80 7.29 -6.54 -3.41
CA GLY A 80 6.13 -5.74 -3.83
C GLY A 80 6.42 -4.96 -5.12
N VAL A 81 7.61 -4.38 -5.24
CA VAL A 81 8.03 -3.72 -6.49
C VAL A 81 7.99 -4.70 -7.67
N ALA A 82 8.50 -5.92 -7.51
CA ALA A 82 8.46 -6.94 -8.54
C ALA A 82 7.01 -7.30 -8.94
N ALA A 83 6.11 -7.43 -7.96
CA ALA A 83 4.69 -7.69 -8.23
C ALA A 83 4.04 -6.54 -9.00
N VAL A 84 4.25 -5.28 -8.59
CA VAL A 84 3.69 -4.09 -9.27
C VAL A 84 4.18 -3.99 -10.71
N LEU A 85 5.48 -4.22 -10.95
CA LEU A 85 6.05 -4.18 -12.30
C LEU A 85 5.50 -5.29 -13.19
N GLU A 86 5.33 -6.51 -12.65
CA GLU A 86 4.77 -7.63 -13.41
C GLU A 86 3.28 -7.42 -13.69
N LEU A 87 2.50 -6.92 -12.72
CA LEU A 87 1.11 -6.52 -12.94
C LEU A 87 1.01 -5.44 -14.03
N ALA A 88 1.89 -4.44 -14.02
CA ALA A 88 1.92 -3.42 -15.07
C ALA A 88 2.19 -4.04 -16.45
N ARG A 89 3.10 -5.02 -16.52
CA ARG A 89 3.41 -5.74 -17.76
C ARG A 89 2.23 -6.57 -18.26
N ILE A 90 1.56 -7.32 -17.39
CA ILE A 90 0.41 -8.17 -17.73
C ILE A 90 -0.78 -7.30 -18.16
N LEU A 91 -1.05 -6.25 -17.40
CA LEU A 91 -2.22 -5.40 -17.59
C LEU A 91 -2.09 -4.41 -18.75
N LYS A 92 -0.89 -4.24 -19.33
CA LYS A 92 -0.63 -3.29 -20.40
C LYS A 92 -1.65 -3.38 -21.53
N ASP A 93 -1.95 -4.59 -21.96
CA ASP A 93 -2.83 -4.86 -23.12
C ASP A 93 -4.21 -5.41 -22.69
N THR A 94 -4.51 -5.42 -21.38
CA THR A 94 -5.77 -5.93 -20.84
C THR A 94 -6.83 -4.80 -20.83
N GLU A 95 -8.03 -5.12 -21.33
CA GLU A 95 -9.15 -4.18 -21.25
C GLU A 95 -9.73 -4.13 -19.84
N ILE A 96 -9.74 -2.94 -19.23
CA ILE A 96 -10.25 -2.69 -17.88
C ILE A 96 -11.08 -1.42 -17.90
N PRO A 97 -12.26 -1.37 -17.20
CA PRO A 97 -13.20 -0.26 -17.28
C PRO A 97 -12.82 0.97 -16.45
N TYR A 98 -11.61 1.01 -15.90
CA TYR A 98 -11.05 2.14 -15.13
C TYR A 98 -9.56 2.31 -15.46
N ASN A 99 -9.02 3.47 -15.16
CA ASN A 99 -7.58 3.70 -15.27
C ASN A 99 -6.86 2.98 -14.12
N ILE A 100 -5.63 2.52 -14.36
CA ILE A 100 -4.76 2.00 -13.30
C ILE A 100 -3.55 2.92 -13.17
N LYS A 101 -3.30 3.38 -11.95
CA LYS A 101 -2.04 4.04 -11.59
C LYS A 101 -1.16 3.05 -10.86
N PHE A 102 -0.03 2.70 -11.46
CA PHE A 102 1.04 1.97 -10.79
C PHE A 102 1.94 2.99 -10.13
N ILE A 103 2.10 2.89 -8.81
CA ILE A 103 2.88 3.86 -8.03
C ILE A 103 3.94 3.13 -7.22
N LEU A 104 5.19 3.55 -7.40
CA LEU A 104 6.27 3.17 -6.50
C LEU A 104 6.54 4.34 -5.57
N PHE A 105 6.24 4.17 -4.28
CA PHE A 105 6.42 5.19 -3.26
C PHE A 105 7.86 5.21 -2.73
N SER A 106 8.33 6.40 -2.36
CA SER A 106 9.62 6.63 -1.71
C SER A 106 9.42 7.00 -0.26
N GLY A 107 10.27 6.50 0.63
CA GLY A 107 10.28 6.92 2.04
C GLY A 107 9.16 6.28 2.87
N GLU A 108 8.76 5.06 2.57
CA GLU A 108 7.86 4.26 3.41
C GLU A 108 8.50 4.02 4.76
N GLU A 109 9.77 3.61 4.78
CA GLU A 109 10.61 3.35 5.96
C GLU A 109 10.81 4.58 6.87
N LYS A 110 10.50 5.75 6.34
CA LYS A 110 10.39 7.02 7.08
C LYS A 110 8.92 7.38 7.35
N TYR A 111 8.09 6.38 7.66
CA TYR A 111 6.66 6.51 7.94
C TYR A 111 5.85 7.03 6.76
N MET A 112 5.91 6.30 5.65
CA MET A 112 5.04 6.51 4.48
C MET A 112 5.13 7.93 3.88
N LEU A 113 6.33 8.53 3.85
CA LEU A 113 6.50 9.92 3.37
C LEU A 113 5.92 10.13 1.97
N GLY A 114 6.20 9.21 1.04
CA GLY A 114 5.78 9.33 -0.36
C GLY A 114 4.28 9.23 -0.55
N SER A 115 3.63 8.24 0.07
CA SER A 115 2.17 8.09 -0.01
C SER A 115 1.44 9.21 0.74
N ARG A 116 1.96 9.66 1.88
CA ARG A 116 1.44 10.84 2.60
C ARG A 116 1.50 12.10 1.73
N TRP A 117 2.64 12.33 1.07
CA TRP A 117 2.79 13.44 0.14
C TRP A 117 1.80 13.34 -1.02
N TYR A 118 1.71 12.16 -1.64
CA TYR A 118 0.80 11.93 -2.75
C TYR A 118 -0.64 12.25 -2.35
N VAL A 119 -1.13 11.66 -1.26
CA VAL A 119 -2.51 11.87 -0.76
C VAL A 119 -2.76 13.31 -0.33
N GLY A 120 -1.76 13.95 0.31
CA GLY A 120 -1.84 15.35 0.74
C GLY A 120 -1.99 16.34 -0.41
N LYS A 121 -1.49 16.00 -1.60
CA LYS A 121 -1.60 16.85 -2.81
C LYS A 121 -2.86 16.61 -3.62
N LEU A 122 -3.60 15.53 -3.37
CA LEU A 122 -4.85 15.25 -4.07
C LEU A 122 -5.93 16.27 -3.70
N THR A 123 -6.56 16.84 -4.70
CA THR A 123 -7.79 17.61 -4.55
C THR A 123 -8.94 16.69 -4.10
N GLU A 124 -10.01 17.26 -3.57
CA GLU A 124 -11.20 16.51 -3.18
C GLU A 124 -11.82 15.73 -4.36
N ASP A 125 -11.80 16.30 -5.56
CA ASP A 125 -12.35 15.65 -6.75
C ASP A 125 -11.44 14.50 -7.23
N GLU A 126 -10.13 14.63 -7.15
CA GLU A 126 -9.19 13.53 -7.44
C GLU A 126 -9.36 12.39 -6.43
N ARG A 127 -9.54 12.69 -5.13
CA ARG A 127 -9.84 11.66 -4.11
C ARG A 127 -11.09 10.86 -4.44
N LYS A 128 -12.17 11.51 -4.89
CA LYS A 128 -13.43 10.86 -5.31
C LYS A 128 -13.29 9.98 -6.54
N GLN A 129 -12.29 10.25 -7.39
CA GLN A 129 -12.02 9.45 -8.59
C GLN A 129 -11.25 8.17 -8.28
N ILE A 130 -10.61 8.07 -7.11
CA ILE A 130 -9.89 6.87 -6.71
C ILE A 130 -10.91 5.87 -6.15
N ILE A 131 -11.12 4.78 -6.87
CA ILE A 131 -12.08 3.73 -6.51
C ILE A 131 -11.50 2.68 -5.57
N GLY A 132 -10.18 2.61 -5.45
CA GLY A 132 -9.49 1.71 -4.54
C GLY A 132 -7.98 1.79 -4.64
N VAL A 133 -7.31 1.27 -3.62
CA VAL A 133 -5.85 1.14 -3.54
C VAL A 133 -5.50 -0.28 -3.12
N ILE A 134 -4.65 -0.94 -3.89
CA ILE A 134 -4.02 -2.22 -3.56
C ILE A 134 -2.54 -1.94 -3.38
N ASN A 135 -2.10 -1.88 -2.14
CA ASN A 135 -0.68 -1.78 -1.80
C ASN A 135 -0.12 -3.18 -1.59
N ILE A 136 1.09 -3.44 -2.06
CA ILE A 136 1.75 -4.75 -1.97
C ILE A 136 3.07 -4.53 -1.25
N ASP A 137 3.24 -5.21 -0.11
CA ASP A 137 4.35 -4.95 0.78
C ASP A 137 4.82 -6.23 1.45
N THR A 138 6.11 -6.56 1.30
CA THR A 138 6.73 -7.67 2.02
C THR A 138 5.98 -9.00 1.85
N ILE A 139 6.06 -9.62 0.67
CA ILE A 139 5.19 -10.75 0.30
C ILE A 139 5.91 -12.06 -0.01
N ALA A 140 7.24 -12.12 0.05
CA ALA A 140 7.99 -13.20 -0.58
C ALA A 140 8.96 -13.98 0.32
N GLU A 141 8.97 -13.79 1.63
CA GLU A 141 9.82 -14.61 2.49
C GLU A 141 9.38 -16.08 2.45
N LYS A 142 10.33 -17.01 2.50
CA LYS A 142 10.07 -18.45 2.55
C LYS A 142 9.27 -18.82 3.80
N SER A 143 8.00 -19.11 3.61
CA SER A 143 7.06 -19.47 4.69
C SER A 143 5.85 -20.19 4.09
N ASP A 144 5.25 -21.10 4.87
CA ASP A 144 3.97 -21.73 4.51
C ASP A 144 2.76 -20.89 4.96
N LEU A 145 2.98 -19.78 5.70
CA LEU A 145 1.94 -18.89 6.17
C LEU A 145 1.26 -18.16 4.98
N GLY A 146 0.05 -17.69 5.20
CA GLY A 146 -0.74 -16.94 4.22
C GLY A 146 -0.33 -15.47 4.10
N TYR A 147 -1.29 -14.66 3.72
CA TYR A 147 -1.15 -13.22 3.55
C TYR A 147 -2.21 -12.49 4.35
N MET A 148 -1.83 -11.36 4.90
CA MET A 148 -2.71 -10.43 5.58
C MET A 148 -3.26 -9.43 4.57
N ALA A 149 -4.58 -9.33 4.47
CA ALA A 149 -5.26 -8.21 3.83
C ALA A 149 -5.51 -7.15 4.92
N MET A 150 -4.60 -6.16 4.99
CA MET A 150 -4.59 -5.15 6.04
C MET A 150 -5.66 -4.10 5.79
N ILE A 151 -6.60 -3.99 6.73
CA ILE A 151 -7.71 -3.04 6.69
C ILE A 151 -7.28 -1.68 7.23
N GLU A 152 -8.02 -0.67 6.81
CA GLU A 152 -7.91 0.71 7.27
C GLU A 152 -8.07 0.84 8.79
N GLY A 153 -7.03 1.29 9.47
CA GLY A 153 -7.02 1.41 10.95
C GLY A 153 -7.97 2.47 11.53
N ASN A 154 -8.48 3.41 10.70
CA ASN A 154 -9.41 4.46 11.14
C ASN A 154 -10.86 3.96 11.39
N LYS A 155 -11.20 2.76 10.92
CA LYS A 155 -12.49 2.11 11.17
C LYS A 155 -12.46 1.14 12.37
N ARG A 156 -11.41 1.24 13.20
CA ARG A 156 -11.26 0.41 14.39
C ARG A 156 -12.26 0.82 15.46
N PRO A 157 -13.08 -0.10 16.02
CA PRO A 157 -13.79 0.14 17.26
C PRO A 157 -12.80 0.36 18.42
N ASP A 158 -13.08 1.31 19.32
CA ASP A 158 -12.18 1.70 20.42
C ASP A 158 -11.78 0.55 21.38
N ASN A 159 -12.34 -0.64 21.26
CA ASN A 159 -12.08 -1.82 22.08
C ASN A 159 -12.04 -3.12 21.24
N ALA A 160 -11.52 -3.07 20.01
CA ALA A 160 -11.40 -4.28 19.20
C ALA A 160 -10.37 -5.24 19.84
N GLU A 161 -10.83 -6.38 20.31
CA GLU A 161 -10.00 -7.51 20.64
C GLU A 161 -9.75 -8.33 19.37
N TYR A 162 -8.57 -8.93 19.25
CA TYR A 162 -8.19 -9.79 18.10
C TYR A 162 -8.71 -11.23 18.24
N ASP A 163 -9.89 -11.37 18.85
CA ASP A 163 -10.61 -12.63 18.88
C ASP A 163 -11.58 -12.76 17.69
N ASP A 164 -12.17 -13.95 17.52
CA ASP A 164 -13.10 -14.24 16.43
C ASP A 164 -14.32 -13.29 16.38
N GLU A 165 -14.74 -12.73 17.52
CA GLU A 165 -15.85 -11.79 17.59
C GLU A 165 -15.41 -10.38 17.18
N GLY A 166 -14.23 -9.96 17.57
CA GLY A 166 -13.62 -8.70 17.14
C GLY A 166 -13.35 -8.68 15.64
N LEU A 167 -12.82 -9.75 15.07
CA LEU A 167 -12.59 -9.89 13.63
C LEU A 167 -13.92 -9.88 12.84
N LYS A 168 -15.00 -10.52 13.35
CA LYS A 168 -16.33 -10.46 12.73
C LYS A 168 -16.91 -9.05 12.74
N LYS A 169 -16.78 -8.34 13.87
CA LYS A 169 -17.23 -6.94 13.96
C LYS A 169 -16.43 -6.05 13.01
N LEU A 170 -15.15 -6.33 12.87
CA LEU A 170 -14.26 -5.62 11.96
C LEU A 170 -14.67 -5.84 10.51
N ALA A 171 -14.91 -7.10 10.11
CA ALA A 171 -15.40 -7.45 8.78
C ALA A 171 -16.73 -6.76 8.46
N GLU A 172 -17.67 -6.70 9.43
CA GLU A 172 -18.96 -6.04 9.25
C GLU A 172 -18.81 -4.51 9.05
N LEU A 173 -17.91 -3.86 9.79
CA LEU A 173 -17.62 -2.42 9.65
C LEU A 173 -16.92 -2.09 8.32
N ASN A 174 -16.19 -3.05 7.77
CA ASN A 174 -15.45 -2.90 6.53
C ASN A 174 -16.10 -3.60 5.34
N LYS A 175 -17.37 -4.00 5.48
CA LYS A 175 -18.18 -4.59 4.42
C LYS A 175 -18.15 -3.70 3.16
N ASN A 176 -17.80 -4.30 2.04
CA ASN A 176 -17.48 -3.63 0.77
C ASN A 176 -16.14 -2.83 0.77
N SER A 177 -15.23 -3.09 1.71
CA SER A 177 -13.87 -2.55 1.64
C SER A 177 -13.02 -3.32 0.62
N MET A 178 -11.91 -2.72 0.18
CA MET A 178 -10.95 -3.40 -0.72
C MET A 178 -10.41 -4.70 -0.12
N SER A 179 -10.25 -4.77 1.20
CA SER A 179 -9.74 -5.95 1.89
C SER A 179 -10.68 -7.16 1.82
N GLU A 180 -12.01 -6.94 1.78
CA GLU A 180 -12.97 -8.03 1.63
C GLU A 180 -12.84 -8.77 0.30
N LEU A 181 -12.36 -8.11 -0.74
CA LEU A 181 -12.19 -8.72 -2.06
C LEU A 181 -11.15 -9.85 -2.04
N PHE A 182 -10.23 -9.83 -1.08
CA PHE A 182 -9.18 -10.84 -0.93
C PHE A 182 -9.57 -12.01 -0.02
N THR A 183 -10.58 -11.88 0.83
CA THR A 183 -10.94 -12.88 1.86
C THR A 183 -11.65 -14.15 1.37
N PRO A 184 -12.19 -14.26 0.15
CA PRO A 184 -12.66 -15.55 -0.36
C PRO A 184 -11.55 -16.58 -0.57
N SER A 185 -10.28 -16.17 -0.57
CA SER A 185 -9.13 -17.07 -0.71
C SER A 185 -8.71 -17.65 0.64
N ASP A 186 -8.48 -18.95 0.72
CA ASP A 186 -7.97 -19.64 1.91
C ASP A 186 -6.55 -19.17 2.33
N ARG A 187 -5.86 -18.44 1.43
CA ARG A 187 -4.50 -17.92 1.66
C ARG A 187 -4.47 -16.50 2.21
N PHE A 188 -5.59 -15.77 2.16
CA PHE A 188 -5.68 -14.38 2.60
C PHE A 188 -6.65 -14.24 3.77
N PHE A 189 -6.27 -13.49 4.79
CA PHE A 189 -7.12 -13.21 5.94
C PHE A 189 -7.09 -11.72 6.30
N LEU A 190 -8.18 -11.25 6.88
CA LEU A 190 -8.31 -9.86 7.32
C LEU A 190 -7.47 -9.61 8.57
N THR A 191 -6.75 -8.52 8.58
CA THR A 191 -6.09 -7.99 9.78
C THR A 191 -6.20 -6.47 9.82
N MET A 192 -5.80 -5.88 10.93
CA MET A 192 -5.72 -4.42 11.06
C MET A 192 -4.29 -4.00 11.26
N ALA A 193 -3.83 -3.13 10.38
CA ALA A 193 -2.57 -2.45 10.58
C ALA A 193 -2.58 -1.08 9.87
N THR A 194 -1.72 -0.19 10.32
CA THR A 194 -1.61 1.20 9.83
C THR A 194 -0.18 1.54 9.44
N ASN A 195 0.63 0.52 9.20
CA ASN A 195 2.07 0.61 9.03
C ASN A 195 2.53 0.33 7.60
N SER A 196 1.74 0.69 6.59
CA SER A 196 2.14 0.68 5.21
C SER A 196 1.38 1.71 4.38
N ASP A 197 1.76 1.94 3.14
CA ASP A 197 1.33 3.02 2.24
C ASP A 197 -0.18 3.08 1.92
N HIS A 198 -0.97 2.07 2.30
CA HIS A 198 -2.44 2.13 2.22
C HIS A 198 -3.05 3.09 3.25
N TYR A 199 -2.38 3.30 4.39
CA TYR A 199 -2.95 4.04 5.53
C TYR A 199 -3.23 5.53 5.23
N PRO A 200 -2.36 6.31 4.57
CA PRO A 200 -2.67 7.68 4.20
C PRO A 200 -3.96 7.82 3.37
N PHE A 201 -4.24 6.86 2.48
CA PHE A 201 -5.48 6.84 1.70
C PHE A 201 -6.70 6.56 2.57
N ALA A 202 -6.58 5.59 3.47
CA ALA A 202 -7.63 5.22 4.40
C ALA A 202 -8.04 6.41 5.30
N LEU A 203 -7.08 7.23 5.75
CA LEU A 203 -7.33 8.42 6.56
C LEU A 203 -8.25 9.45 5.88
N VAL A 204 -8.26 9.50 4.58
CA VAL A 204 -9.13 10.39 3.78
C VAL A 204 -10.32 9.66 3.17
N ASN A 205 -10.67 8.49 3.69
CA ASN A 205 -11.79 7.64 3.28
C ASN A 205 -11.71 7.12 1.83
N ILE A 206 -10.51 6.98 1.27
CA ILE A 206 -10.28 6.23 0.04
C ILE A 206 -10.18 4.75 0.40
N PRO A 207 -10.97 3.85 -0.22
CA PRO A 207 -10.87 2.41 0.03
C PRO A 207 -9.45 1.90 -0.25
N ALA A 208 -8.81 1.27 0.72
CA ALA A 208 -7.43 0.82 0.57
C ALA A 208 -7.18 -0.48 1.31
N VAL A 209 -6.32 -1.32 0.76
CA VAL A 209 -5.81 -2.55 1.38
C VAL A 209 -4.31 -2.63 1.17
N SER A 210 -3.58 -3.13 2.15
CA SER A 210 -2.21 -3.60 1.96
C SER A 210 -2.17 -5.13 2.05
N ILE A 211 -1.58 -5.76 1.06
CA ILE A 211 -1.28 -7.18 1.06
C ILE A 211 0.12 -7.36 1.60
N VAL A 212 0.23 -8.03 2.73
CA VAL A 212 1.48 -8.30 3.44
C VAL A 212 1.53 -9.77 3.80
N GLN A 213 2.69 -10.40 3.74
CA GLN A 213 2.87 -11.75 4.21
C GLN A 213 2.53 -11.86 5.71
N ASP A 214 1.95 -12.97 6.15
CA ASP A 214 1.76 -13.24 7.58
C ASP A 214 3.13 -13.37 8.29
N TRP A 215 3.28 -12.67 9.40
CA TRP A 215 4.52 -12.59 10.17
C TRP A 215 4.46 -13.27 11.55
N GLN A 216 3.55 -14.20 11.76
CA GLN A 216 3.42 -14.87 13.08
C GLN A 216 4.73 -15.54 13.54
N ASP A 217 5.55 -16.01 12.59
CA ASP A 217 6.87 -16.62 12.88
C ASP A 217 8.02 -15.59 12.84
N GLY A 218 7.72 -14.29 12.74
CA GLY A 218 8.67 -13.21 12.48
C GLY A 218 8.96 -13.07 10.98
N LEU A 219 9.51 -11.93 10.59
CA LEU A 219 10.02 -11.67 9.24
C LEU A 219 11.50 -11.28 9.31
N ASN A 220 12.28 -11.75 8.34
CA ASN A 220 13.66 -11.30 8.16
C ASN A 220 13.65 -10.04 7.27
N VAL A 221 13.23 -8.93 7.84
CA VAL A 221 13.14 -7.62 7.19
C VAL A 221 13.84 -6.56 8.04
N ASN A 222 14.11 -5.42 7.46
CA ASN A 222 14.75 -4.28 8.13
C ASN A 222 16.17 -4.54 8.66
N ASP A 223 16.84 -5.60 8.21
CA ASP A 223 18.23 -5.91 8.54
C ASP A 223 18.94 -6.60 7.37
N SER A 224 20.21 -7.00 7.59
CA SER A 224 21.05 -7.64 6.58
C SER A 224 20.60 -9.06 6.18
N SER A 225 19.60 -9.64 6.80
CA SER A 225 19.03 -10.95 6.45
C SER A 225 17.95 -10.87 5.38
N ASP A 226 17.47 -9.66 5.05
CA ASP A 226 16.53 -9.42 3.95
C ASP A 226 17.23 -9.51 2.60
N VAL A 227 17.50 -10.71 2.17
CA VAL A 227 18.22 -11.03 0.92
C VAL A 227 17.41 -11.99 0.07
N LYS A 228 17.62 -11.93 -1.25
CA LYS A 228 16.88 -12.76 -2.22
C LYS A 228 16.97 -14.28 -1.95
N GLU A 229 18.04 -14.74 -1.30
CA GLU A 229 18.24 -16.14 -0.93
C GLU A 229 17.18 -16.65 0.06
N ASN A 230 16.58 -15.74 0.83
CA ASN A 230 15.51 -16.01 1.78
C ASN A 230 14.11 -15.88 1.18
N MET A 231 14.01 -15.48 -0.09
CA MET A 231 12.74 -15.32 -0.79
C MET A 231 12.29 -16.59 -1.51
N ASP A 232 10.97 -16.72 -1.65
CA ASP A 232 10.30 -17.63 -2.55
C ASP A 232 9.51 -16.83 -3.60
N ILE A 233 9.99 -16.86 -4.84
CA ILE A 233 9.37 -16.13 -5.95
C ILE A 233 7.95 -16.61 -6.24
N GLN A 234 7.63 -17.88 -5.93
CA GLN A 234 6.28 -18.41 -6.12
C GLN A 234 5.24 -17.63 -5.30
N ARG A 235 5.63 -17.09 -4.15
CA ARG A 235 4.76 -16.25 -3.32
C ARG A 235 4.39 -14.93 -3.99
N ILE A 236 5.33 -14.35 -4.76
CA ILE A 236 5.03 -13.16 -5.59
C ILE A 236 3.98 -13.50 -6.64
N VAL A 237 4.12 -14.66 -7.29
CA VAL A 237 3.16 -15.14 -8.30
C VAL A 237 1.78 -15.36 -7.67
N GLU A 238 1.68 -15.95 -6.49
CA GLU A 238 0.41 -16.13 -5.77
C GLU A 238 -0.31 -14.79 -5.52
N VAL A 239 0.42 -13.75 -5.11
CA VAL A 239 -0.17 -12.42 -4.90
C VAL A 239 -0.61 -11.79 -6.22
N ILE A 240 0.19 -11.90 -7.27
CA ILE A 240 -0.17 -11.41 -8.61
C ILE A 240 -1.45 -12.09 -9.10
N ASP A 241 -1.54 -13.41 -9.00
CA ASP A 241 -2.71 -14.18 -9.42
C ASP A 241 -3.96 -13.75 -8.65
N GLN A 242 -3.84 -13.56 -7.33
CA GLN A 242 -4.96 -13.09 -6.49
C GLN A 242 -5.40 -11.67 -6.85
N VAL A 243 -4.47 -10.75 -7.11
CA VAL A 243 -4.80 -9.40 -7.60
C VAL A 243 -5.54 -9.48 -8.93
N MET A 244 -5.07 -10.31 -9.86
CA MET A 244 -5.71 -10.51 -11.18
C MET A 244 -7.13 -11.07 -11.06
N GLU A 245 -7.41 -11.94 -10.07
CA GLU A 245 -8.76 -12.45 -9.79
C GLU A 245 -9.69 -11.37 -9.19
N VAL A 246 -9.14 -10.47 -8.40
CA VAL A 246 -9.90 -9.39 -7.74
C VAL A 246 -10.25 -8.26 -8.71
N LEU A 247 -9.36 -7.90 -9.63
CA LEU A 247 -9.55 -6.73 -10.52
C LEU A 247 -10.92 -6.70 -11.23
N PRO A 248 -11.46 -7.79 -11.81
CA PRO A 248 -12.78 -7.76 -12.47
C PRO A 248 -13.96 -7.51 -11.53
N THR A 249 -13.77 -7.65 -10.22
CA THR A 249 -14.82 -7.47 -9.21
C THR A 249 -14.93 -6.03 -8.70
N ILE A 250 -13.94 -5.18 -8.99
CA ILE A 250 -13.89 -3.76 -8.61
C ILE A 250 -14.81 -2.96 -9.55
N ASN A 251 -15.77 -2.21 -8.98
CA ASN A 251 -16.81 -1.46 -9.70
C ASN A 251 -16.70 0.06 -9.52
#